data_a7678a0e84b2ca35921c23587ab0d84e
#
_entry.id   a7678a0e84b2ca35921c23587ab0d84e
#
_cell.length_a   1.000
_cell.length_b   1.000
_cell.length_c   1.000
_cell.angle_alpha   90.00
_cell.angle_beta   90.00
_cell.angle_gamma   90.00
#
_symmetry.space_group_name_H-M   'P 1'
#
loop_
_entity.id
_entity.type
_entity.pdbx_description
1 polymer ?
#
loop_
_entity_poly.entity_id
_entity_poly.type
_entity_poly.pdbx_seq_one_letter_code
_entity_poly.pdbx_strand_id
1 'polypeptide(L)'
;MADFQKILIANRGEIAIRVMRAANELGKRNVAVYAEEDKLGLHSFKEDEAYKIGEGLGPVAAYLSIEGILRVAKACGADAIHPGYGLLSENPDFVDACTEAGIAFIGPKAQTMRQLGDKASARRVAIEAGVPVIPATEVLGEDMAQIKAQAAAVGYPLMLKASW
;
A
#
# COMPACT_ATOMS: atom_id res chain seq x y z
N MET A 1 -16.60 14.94 -3.27
CA MET A 1 -15.74 14.06 -2.48
C MET A 1 -16.65 13.15 -1.67
N ALA A 2 -16.36 11.87 -1.56
CA ALA A 2 -17.11 11.01 -0.66
C ALA A 2 -16.91 11.51 0.77
N ASP A 3 -18.00 11.75 1.48
CA ASP A 3 -17.97 12.19 2.89
C ASP A 3 -18.05 10.95 3.79
N PHE A 4 -16.93 10.24 3.93
CA PHE A 4 -16.83 9.10 4.83
C PHE A 4 -16.72 9.56 6.28
N GLN A 5 -17.33 8.80 7.21
CA GLN A 5 -17.46 9.15 8.62
C GLN A 5 -16.64 8.25 9.54
N LYS A 6 -16.37 7.01 9.14
CA LYS A 6 -15.61 6.05 9.93
C LYS A 6 -14.47 5.44 9.12
N ILE A 7 -13.24 5.65 9.55
CA ILE A 7 -12.02 5.25 8.87
C ILE A 7 -11.37 4.09 9.62
N LEU A 8 -11.20 2.93 8.97
CA LEU A 8 -10.34 1.88 9.48
C LEU A 8 -8.89 2.14 9.05
N ILE A 9 -7.97 2.10 10.00
CA ILE A 9 -6.53 2.27 9.75
C ILE A 9 -5.89 0.89 9.62
N ALA A 10 -5.58 0.47 8.40
CA ALA A 10 -4.98 -0.83 8.09
C ALA A 10 -3.45 -0.79 8.24
N ASN A 11 -2.98 -0.38 9.41
CA ASN A 11 -1.57 -0.27 9.74
C ASN A 11 -1.35 -0.32 11.26
N ARG A 12 -0.11 -0.18 11.70
CA ARG A 12 0.30 -0.27 13.10
C ARG A 12 1.26 0.86 13.51
N GLY A 13 1.56 0.93 14.80
CA GLY A 13 2.62 1.78 15.34
C GLY A 13 2.38 3.28 15.13
N GLU A 14 3.45 4.02 14.85
CA GLU A 14 3.40 5.48 14.78
C GLU A 14 2.53 6.00 13.65
N ILE A 15 2.56 5.33 12.48
CA ILE A 15 1.77 5.79 11.32
C ILE A 15 0.27 5.63 11.58
N ALA A 16 -0.14 4.55 12.24
CA ALA A 16 -1.54 4.38 12.63
C ALA A 16 -1.98 5.53 13.54
N ILE A 17 -1.20 5.84 14.58
CA ILE A 17 -1.48 6.96 15.50
C ILE A 17 -1.55 8.31 14.76
N ARG A 18 -0.68 8.51 13.77
CA ARG A 18 -0.64 9.72 12.98
C ARG A 18 -1.90 9.91 12.14
N VAL A 19 -2.37 8.84 11.50
CA VAL A 19 -3.62 8.84 10.74
C VAL A 19 -4.83 9.06 11.66
N MET A 20 -4.85 8.42 12.84
CA MET A 20 -5.90 8.60 13.85
C MET A 20 -6.03 10.06 14.28
N ARG A 21 -4.90 10.72 14.55
CA ARG A 21 -4.90 12.15 14.90
C ARG A 21 -5.51 13.00 13.80
N ALA A 22 -5.09 12.79 12.55
CA ALA A 22 -5.65 13.52 11.40
C ALA A 22 -7.15 13.25 11.22
N ALA A 23 -7.60 12.01 11.40
CA ALA A 23 -9.01 11.65 11.34
C ALA A 23 -9.82 12.37 12.44
N ASN A 24 -9.31 12.39 13.68
CA ASN A 24 -9.93 13.10 14.80
C ASN A 24 -10.01 14.62 14.57
N GLU A 25 -8.95 15.23 14.06
CA GLU A 25 -8.93 16.65 13.69
C GLU A 25 -9.99 17.00 12.64
N LEU A 26 -10.31 16.05 11.76
CA LEU A 26 -11.37 16.17 10.76
C LEU A 26 -12.75 15.74 11.27
N GLY A 27 -12.88 15.42 12.55
CA GLY A 27 -14.15 14.99 13.17
C GLY A 27 -14.62 13.61 12.69
N LYS A 28 -13.71 12.75 12.21
CA LYS A 28 -14.02 11.39 11.75
C LYS A 28 -13.75 10.37 12.84
N ARG A 29 -14.60 9.36 12.94
CA ARG A 29 -14.36 8.21 13.82
C ARG A 29 -13.25 7.34 13.23
N ASN A 30 -12.45 6.73 14.07
CA ASN A 30 -11.37 5.88 13.64
C ASN A 30 -11.40 4.50 14.30
N VAL A 31 -10.94 3.50 13.55
CA VAL A 31 -10.91 2.09 13.95
C VAL A 31 -9.49 1.57 13.75
N ALA A 32 -8.88 1.05 14.80
CA ALA A 32 -7.62 0.33 14.70
C ALA A 32 -7.81 -1.15 14.43
N VAL A 33 -6.80 -1.75 13.82
CA VAL A 33 -6.59 -3.20 13.80
C VAL A 33 -5.26 -3.53 14.45
N TYR A 34 -5.18 -4.66 15.13
CA TYR A 34 -3.94 -5.11 15.78
C TYR A 34 -3.77 -6.63 15.70
N ALA A 35 -2.53 -7.09 15.49
CA ALA A 35 -2.15 -8.49 15.68
C ALA A 35 -1.97 -8.79 17.19
N GLU A 36 -1.95 -10.06 17.59
CA GLU A 36 -1.82 -10.45 18.99
C GLU A 36 -0.58 -9.83 19.66
N GLU A 37 0.53 -9.74 18.94
CA GLU A 37 1.78 -9.16 19.41
C GLU A 37 1.69 -7.66 19.69
N ASP A 38 0.78 -6.98 19.01
CA ASP A 38 0.55 -5.54 19.13
C ASP A 38 -0.61 -5.19 20.08
N LYS A 39 -1.15 -6.16 20.82
CA LYS A 39 -2.27 -5.97 21.74
C LYS A 39 -2.05 -4.85 22.77
N LEU A 40 -0.81 -4.66 23.19
CA LEU A 40 -0.41 -3.57 24.10
C LEU A 40 0.23 -2.38 23.36
N GLY A 41 0.15 -2.37 22.04
CA GLY A 41 0.65 -1.27 21.22
C GLY A 41 -0.15 0.02 21.42
N LEU A 42 0.51 1.17 21.45
CA LEU A 42 -0.15 2.46 21.69
C LEU A 42 -1.27 2.77 20.69
N HIS A 43 -1.18 2.25 19.47
CA HIS A 43 -2.21 2.45 18.46
C HIS A 43 -3.50 1.69 18.75
N SER A 44 -3.49 0.66 19.59
CA SER A 44 -4.68 -0.08 20.03
C SER A 44 -5.42 0.55 21.22
N PHE A 45 -4.98 1.73 21.71
CA PHE A 45 -5.58 2.44 22.84
C PHE A 45 -5.95 3.89 22.54
N LYS A 46 -5.76 4.36 21.32
CA LYS A 46 -5.93 5.78 20.97
C LYS A 46 -7.09 6.08 20.03
N GLU A 47 -7.83 5.05 19.66
CA GLU A 47 -8.95 5.07 18.72
C GLU A 47 -10.31 4.93 19.39
N ASP A 48 -11.38 5.16 18.61
CA ASP A 48 -12.74 4.94 19.08
C ASP A 48 -13.05 3.45 19.21
N GLU A 49 -12.47 2.61 18.34
CA GLU A 49 -12.66 1.15 18.32
C GLU A 49 -11.36 0.45 17.90
N ALA A 50 -11.05 -0.71 18.49
CA ALA A 50 -9.91 -1.56 18.13
C ALA A 50 -10.32 -3.01 17.95
N TYR A 51 -9.82 -3.65 16.89
CA TYR A 51 -10.15 -5.04 16.57
C TYR A 51 -8.91 -5.89 16.32
N LYS A 52 -8.90 -7.06 16.90
CA LYS A 52 -7.87 -8.06 16.64
C LYS A 52 -8.05 -8.66 15.24
N ILE A 53 -6.94 -8.78 14.51
CA ILE A 53 -6.85 -9.43 13.21
C ILE A 53 -5.85 -10.59 13.22
N GLY A 54 -5.88 -11.44 12.18
CA GLY A 54 -4.87 -12.45 11.93
C GLY A 54 -4.88 -13.58 12.94
N GLU A 55 -6.04 -14.05 13.37
CA GLU A 55 -6.12 -15.21 14.28
C GLU A 55 -5.45 -16.42 13.66
N GLY A 56 -4.46 -16.99 14.39
CA GLY A 56 -3.63 -18.10 13.91
C GLY A 56 -2.55 -17.72 12.90
N LEU A 57 -2.39 -16.44 12.57
CA LEU A 57 -1.34 -15.92 11.68
C LEU A 57 -0.20 -15.29 12.49
N GLY A 58 1.00 -15.29 11.91
CA GLY A 58 2.11 -14.50 12.46
C GLY A 58 1.89 -12.98 12.29
N PRO A 59 2.67 -12.14 13.03
CA PRO A 59 2.40 -10.71 13.16
C PRO A 59 2.37 -9.96 11.83
N VAL A 60 3.27 -10.26 10.90
CA VAL A 60 3.28 -9.62 9.58
C VAL A 60 2.12 -10.11 8.72
N ALA A 61 1.86 -11.42 8.70
CA ALA A 61 0.80 -12.03 7.93
C ALA A 61 -0.59 -11.53 8.35
N ALA A 62 -0.79 -11.22 9.62
CA ALA A 62 -2.01 -10.63 10.13
C ALA A 62 -2.36 -9.30 9.43
N TYR A 63 -1.37 -8.40 9.31
CA TYR A 63 -1.55 -7.10 8.65
C TYR A 63 -1.55 -7.19 7.12
N LEU A 64 -1.13 -8.30 6.53
CA LEU A 64 -1.21 -8.57 5.09
C LEU A 64 -2.47 -9.35 4.70
N SER A 65 -3.33 -9.70 5.66
CA SER A 65 -4.58 -10.40 5.41
C SER A 65 -5.67 -9.43 4.93
N ILE A 66 -5.83 -9.31 3.61
CA ILE A 66 -6.88 -8.50 2.98
C ILE A 66 -8.26 -8.91 3.52
N GLU A 67 -8.55 -10.22 3.53
CA GLU A 67 -9.81 -10.77 4.03
C GLU A 67 -10.04 -10.40 5.50
N GLY A 68 -9.02 -10.55 6.35
CA GLY A 68 -9.09 -10.23 7.77
C GLY A 68 -9.42 -8.77 8.02
N ILE A 69 -8.78 -7.85 7.30
CA ILE A 69 -9.02 -6.41 7.40
C ILE A 69 -10.41 -6.04 6.91
N LEU A 70 -10.83 -6.55 5.75
CA LEU A 70 -12.17 -6.26 5.20
C LEU A 70 -13.30 -6.84 6.06
N ARG A 71 -13.09 -8.00 6.67
CA ARG A 71 -14.04 -8.57 7.64
C ARG A 71 -14.28 -7.62 8.80
N VAL A 72 -13.22 -7.05 9.36
CA VAL A 72 -13.32 -6.05 10.45
C VAL A 72 -14.00 -4.79 9.93
N ALA A 73 -13.60 -4.26 8.78
CA ALA A 73 -14.17 -3.05 8.21
C ALA A 73 -15.70 -3.17 8.01
N LYS A 74 -16.15 -4.30 7.47
CA LYS A 74 -17.59 -4.60 7.32
C LYS A 74 -18.30 -4.74 8.67
N ALA A 75 -17.69 -5.44 9.62
CA ALA A 75 -18.30 -5.70 10.93
C ALA A 75 -18.46 -4.42 11.77
N CYS A 76 -17.50 -3.49 11.71
CA CYS A 76 -17.57 -2.22 12.43
C CYS A 76 -18.28 -1.11 11.65
N GLY A 77 -18.66 -1.36 10.38
CA GLY A 77 -19.30 -0.36 9.52
C GLY A 77 -18.36 0.79 9.12
N ALA A 78 -17.07 0.50 8.91
CA ALA A 78 -16.15 1.48 8.35
C ALA A 78 -16.49 1.71 6.87
N ASP A 79 -16.57 2.97 6.47
CA ASP A 79 -16.87 3.39 5.12
C ASP A 79 -15.62 3.80 4.32
N ALA A 80 -14.46 3.90 4.99
CA ALA A 80 -13.17 4.11 4.37
C ALA A 80 -12.06 3.31 5.06
N ILE A 81 -10.98 3.01 4.30
CA ILE A 81 -9.76 2.40 4.81
C ILE A 81 -8.56 3.26 4.44
N HIS A 82 -7.73 3.59 5.45
CA HIS A 82 -6.43 4.21 5.25
C HIS A 82 -5.31 3.18 5.46
N PRO A 83 -4.50 2.86 4.46
CA PRO A 83 -3.48 1.81 4.56
C PRO A 83 -2.18 2.27 5.27
N GLY A 84 -2.00 3.56 5.54
CA GLY A 84 -0.72 4.10 5.96
C GLY A 84 0.34 4.01 4.86
N TYR A 85 1.53 3.57 5.21
CA TYR A 85 2.62 3.22 4.28
C TYR A 85 3.13 1.79 4.55
N GLY A 86 3.83 1.17 3.57
CA GLY A 86 4.24 -0.23 3.65
C GLY A 86 3.02 -1.17 3.70
N LEU A 87 3.22 -2.40 4.16
CA LEU A 87 2.15 -3.41 4.26
C LEU A 87 1.31 -3.50 2.96
N LEU A 88 0.01 -3.17 3.04
CA LEU A 88 -0.92 -3.21 1.91
C LEU A 88 -1.08 -1.88 1.17
N SER A 89 -0.31 -0.83 1.51
CA SER A 89 -0.48 0.51 0.94
C SER A 89 -0.23 0.59 -0.57
N GLU A 90 0.58 -0.32 -1.11
CA GLU A 90 0.90 -0.41 -2.55
C GLU A 90 0.33 -1.68 -3.19
N ASN A 91 -0.61 -2.34 -2.52
CA ASN A 91 -1.21 -3.58 -3.02
C ASN A 91 -2.49 -3.26 -3.82
N PRO A 92 -2.48 -3.42 -5.16
CA PRO A 92 -3.65 -3.12 -5.99
C PRO A 92 -4.84 -4.07 -5.74
N ASP A 93 -4.59 -5.31 -5.32
CA ASP A 93 -5.66 -6.27 -5.05
C ASP A 93 -6.42 -5.89 -3.78
N PHE A 94 -5.75 -5.23 -2.82
CA PHE A 94 -6.42 -4.67 -1.66
C PHE A 94 -7.36 -3.51 -2.05
N VAL A 95 -6.93 -2.65 -2.98
CA VAL A 95 -7.77 -1.56 -3.49
C VAL A 95 -8.99 -2.09 -4.21
N ASP A 96 -8.83 -3.12 -5.06
CA ASP A 96 -9.96 -3.76 -5.76
C ASP A 96 -10.92 -4.39 -4.74
N ALA A 97 -10.41 -5.12 -3.77
CA ALA A 97 -11.21 -5.74 -2.71
C ALA A 97 -11.98 -4.71 -1.84
N CYS A 98 -11.39 -3.55 -1.55
CA CYS A 98 -12.08 -2.43 -0.91
C CYS A 98 -13.23 -1.91 -1.80
N THR A 99 -12.96 -1.73 -3.09
CA THR A 99 -13.96 -1.24 -4.06
C THR A 99 -15.13 -2.21 -4.19
N GLU A 100 -14.87 -3.51 -4.31
CA GLU A 100 -15.90 -4.57 -4.34
C GLU A 100 -16.73 -4.62 -3.05
N ALA A 101 -16.10 -4.29 -1.92
CA ALA A 101 -16.77 -4.20 -0.62
C ALA A 101 -17.57 -2.90 -0.43
N GLY A 102 -17.53 -1.95 -1.37
CA GLY A 102 -18.15 -0.65 -1.24
C GLY A 102 -17.49 0.27 -0.22
N ILE A 103 -16.21 0.02 0.12
CA ILE A 103 -15.41 0.76 1.09
C ILE A 103 -14.43 1.65 0.34
N ALA A 104 -14.36 2.94 0.68
CA ALA A 104 -13.43 3.86 0.05
C ALA A 104 -11.98 3.55 0.48
N PHE A 105 -11.09 3.28 -0.48
CA PHE A 105 -9.66 3.20 -0.21
C PHE A 105 -9.04 4.61 -0.27
N ILE A 106 -8.38 5.03 0.81
CA ILE A 106 -7.71 6.33 0.87
C ILE A 106 -6.31 6.18 0.28
N GLY A 107 -6.21 6.41 -1.02
CA GLY A 107 -4.98 6.21 -1.80
C GLY A 107 -5.22 6.21 -3.31
N PRO A 108 -4.22 5.81 -4.11
CA PRO A 108 -4.34 5.69 -5.56
C PRO A 108 -5.32 4.59 -5.98
N LYS A 109 -5.80 4.67 -7.21
CA LYS A 109 -6.59 3.60 -7.82
C LYS A 109 -5.71 2.36 -8.07
N ALA A 110 -6.29 1.16 -8.05
CA ALA A 110 -5.59 -0.10 -8.33
C ALA A 110 -4.86 -0.07 -9.68
N GLN A 111 -5.49 0.47 -10.71
CA GLN A 111 -4.88 0.62 -12.03
C GLN A 111 -3.61 1.48 -11.99
N THR A 112 -3.63 2.61 -11.26
CA THR A 112 -2.48 3.49 -11.08
C THR A 112 -1.35 2.76 -10.34
N MET A 113 -1.69 2.00 -9.30
CA MET A 113 -0.70 1.18 -8.57
C MET A 113 -0.05 0.14 -9.49
N ARG A 114 -0.83 -0.57 -10.32
CA ARG A 114 -0.29 -1.55 -11.28
C ARG A 114 0.61 -0.91 -12.33
N GLN A 115 0.26 0.29 -12.79
CA GLN A 115 1.07 1.01 -13.79
C GLN A 115 2.39 1.55 -13.21
N LEU A 116 2.40 1.99 -11.97
CA LEU A 116 3.53 2.67 -11.35
C LEU A 116 4.32 1.78 -10.36
N GLY A 117 3.77 0.63 -9.96
CA GLY A 117 4.42 -0.28 -9.01
C GLY A 117 5.60 -1.06 -9.60
N ASP A 118 5.57 -1.35 -10.91
CA ASP A 118 6.69 -1.92 -11.64
C ASP A 118 7.57 -0.82 -12.23
N LYS A 119 8.89 -0.89 -11.97
CA LYS A 119 9.86 0.13 -12.40
C LYS A 119 9.92 0.32 -13.93
N ALA A 120 9.81 -0.77 -14.69
CA ALA A 120 9.84 -0.71 -16.15
C ALA A 120 8.55 -0.08 -16.71
N SER A 121 7.40 -0.45 -16.16
CA SER A 121 6.11 0.13 -16.52
C SER A 121 6.03 1.60 -16.15
N ALA A 122 6.44 1.97 -14.94
CA ALA A 122 6.48 3.37 -14.50
C ALA A 122 7.34 4.25 -15.42
N ARG A 123 8.50 3.72 -15.86
CA ARG A 123 9.38 4.40 -16.82
C ARG A 123 8.70 4.61 -18.18
N ARG A 124 8.01 3.59 -18.72
CA ARG A 124 7.26 3.73 -19.98
C ARG A 124 6.17 4.79 -19.88
N VAL A 125 5.38 4.76 -18.81
CA VAL A 125 4.34 5.77 -18.56
C VAL A 125 4.95 7.19 -18.50
N ALA A 126 6.10 7.35 -17.84
CA ALA A 126 6.79 8.63 -17.78
C ALA A 126 7.25 9.12 -19.15
N ILE A 127 7.80 8.24 -19.99
CA ILE A 127 8.23 8.56 -21.37
C ILE A 127 7.02 8.97 -22.22
N GLU A 128 5.92 8.20 -22.16
CA GLU A 128 4.68 8.48 -22.89
C GLU A 128 4.07 9.83 -22.48
N ALA A 129 4.21 10.21 -21.20
CA ALA A 129 3.78 11.49 -20.68
C ALA A 129 4.76 12.65 -20.93
N GLY A 130 5.87 12.42 -21.63
CA GLY A 130 6.89 13.44 -21.92
C GLY A 130 7.72 13.85 -20.71
N VAL A 131 7.72 13.06 -19.63
CA VAL A 131 8.53 13.32 -18.43
C VAL A 131 9.98 12.90 -18.70
N PRO A 132 10.98 13.77 -18.43
CA PRO A 132 12.38 13.38 -18.55
C PRO A 132 12.75 12.21 -17.67
N VAL A 133 13.41 11.21 -18.25
CA VAL A 133 13.85 10.01 -17.53
C VAL A 133 15.35 9.77 -17.72
N ILE A 134 16.00 9.19 -16.72
CA ILE A 134 17.40 8.78 -16.82
C ILE A 134 17.53 7.68 -17.86
N PRO A 135 18.57 7.68 -18.75
CA PRO A 135 18.81 6.58 -19.69
C PRO A 135 18.85 5.24 -18.98
N ALA A 136 18.14 4.26 -19.51
CA ALA A 136 18.11 2.90 -18.97
C ALA A 136 17.75 1.91 -20.08
N THR A 137 18.08 0.62 -19.87
CA THR A 137 17.64 -0.47 -20.73
C THR A 137 16.19 -0.85 -20.41
N GLU A 138 15.56 -1.60 -21.30
CA GLU A 138 14.44 -2.47 -20.94
C GLU A 138 14.90 -3.58 -20.00
N VAL A 139 13.96 -4.40 -19.50
CA VAL A 139 14.30 -5.55 -18.64
C VAL A 139 15.30 -6.45 -19.37
N LEU A 140 16.43 -6.69 -18.72
CA LEU A 140 17.51 -7.50 -19.31
C LEU A 140 17.08 -8.97 -19.37
N GLY A 141 17.38 -9.62 -20.50
CA GLY A 141 17.26 -11.07 -20.66
C GLY A 141 18.43 -11.83 -20.01
N GLU A 142 18.64 -13.08 -20.44
CA GLU A 142 19.70 -13.94 -19.90
C GLU A 142 20.97 -13.98 -20.79
N ASP A 143 20.89 -13.46 -22.03
CA ASP A 143 22.02 -13.43 -22.95
C ASP A 143 23.06 -12.37 -22.55
N MET A 144 24.19 -12.81 -22.06
CA MET A 144 25.30 -11.97 -21.61
C MET A 144 25.86 -11.04 -22.70
N ALA A 145 25.83 -11.44 -23.98
CA ALA A 145 26.30 -10.60 -25.07
C ALA A 145 25.33 -9.41 -25.29
N GLN A 146 24.04 -9.67 -25.28
CA GLN A 146 23.02 -8.63 -25.38
C GLN A 146 23.04 -7.70 -24.15
N ILE A 147 23.19 -8.24 -22.94
CA ILE A 147 23.29 -7.45 -21.70
C ILE A 147 24.47 -6.46 -21.80
N LYS A 148 25.65 -6.93 -22.22
CA LYS A 148 26.83 -6.06 -22.37
C LYS A 148 26.63 -4.98 -23.45
N ALA A 149 25.98 -5.32 -24.56
CA ALA A 149 25.71 -4.37 -25.64
C ALA A 149 24.70 -3.28 -25.15
N GLN A 150 23.64 -3.67 -24.45
CA GLN A 150 22.66 -2.74 -23.89
C GLN A 150 23.27 -1.86 -22.79
N ALA A 151 24.12 -2.43 -21.93
CA ALA A 151 24.83 -1.66 -20.91
C ALA A 151 25.78 -0.63 -21.53
N ALA A 152 26.52 -1.00 -22.58
CA ALA A 152 27.40 -0.08 -23.32
C ALA A 152 26.62 1.05 -24.00
N ALA A 153 25.40 0.79 -24.50
CA ALA A 153 24.55 1.79 -25.12
C ALA A 153 24.01 2.82 -24.08
N VAL A 154 23.79 2.42 -22.83
CA VAL A 154 23.43 3.35 -21.73
C VAL A 154 24.64 4.19 -21.32
N GLY A 155 25.85 3.64 -21.35
CA GLY A 155 27.08 4.28 -20.90
C GLY A 155 27.47 3.94 -19.47
N TYR A 156 28.76 4.15 -19.16
CA TYR A 156 29.31 3.88 -17.83
C TYR A 156 29.73 5.18 -17.12
N PRO A 157 29.62 5.25 -15.77
CA PRO A 157 29.18 4.19 -14.85
C PRO A 157 27.66 4.00 -14.89
N LEU A 158 27.18 2.78 -14.63
CA LEU A 158 25.76 2.44 -14.57
C LEU A 158 25.40 1.68 -13.27
N MET A 159 24.12 1.66 -12.94
CA MET A 159 23.58 0.92 -11.82
C MET A 159 22.70 -0.22 -12.29
N LEU A 160 22.95 -1.43 -11.79
CA LEU A 160 22.10 -2.59 -12.03
C LEU A 160 21.07 -2.68 -10.88
N LYS A 161 19.79 -2.84 -11.22
CA LYS A 161 18.69 -2.96 -10.26
C LYS A 161 17.84 -4.18 -10.58
N ALA A 162 17.31 -4.83 -9.52
CA ALA A 162 16.24 -5.79 -9.68
C ALA A 162 14.96 -5.12 -10.18
N SER A 163 14.17 -5.83 -10.97
CA SER A 163 12.92 -5.32 -11.55
C SER A 163 11.74 -5.34 -10.57
N TRP A 164 11.82 -6.18 -9.53
CA TRP A 164 10.80 -6.27 -8.48
C TRP A 164 11.22 -5.56 -7.18
#